data_3a0f230e6d4faeac797d804ca036f95f
#
_entry.id   3a0f230e6d4faeac797d804ca036f95f
#
_cell.length_a   1.000
_cell.length_b   1.000
_cell.length_c   1.000
_cell.angle_alpha   90.00
_cell.angle_beta   90.00
_cell.angle_gamma   90.00
#
_symmetry.space_group_name_H-M   'P 1'
#
loop_
_entity.id
_entity.type
_entity.pdbx_description
1 polymer ?
#
loop_
_entity_poly.entity_id
_entity_poly.type
_entity_poly.pdbx_seq_one_letter_code
_entity_poly.pdbx_strand_id
1 'polypeptide(L)'
;MDAKLSAAQLMELENKHGAHNYHPVPVVLDKGEGVFVWDVEGKKYYDFLSAYSAVNQGHCHPRIIDTLVKQARKLTLTSRAFYNSQLGRYEEFVTRYFGYDKVLPMNTGAEAVETALKLCRKWAYEVKKLPKDTAEIVVCRNNFHGRTTTIVSFSIDPDAYNNYGPFTPGFVVIPYNDAEALAKVLDEHPHVAGFLVEPIQGEAGAYVPDEGYLKKCYDLCRAHNVLFIADEVQTGIARTGKLLACDYENVHPDILILGKALSGGACPVSAVLSCNEVMDVIRPGQHGSTFGGNPIAAAVAVTALEVVRDEQLADRAYRLGLIFREEMRKLCETSRVASFVRGKGLLNALIINNDETKDLAWEICLKLGENGLLAKPTHTNIIRFAPPLVITEEQLKECIEIIKKTIALFE
;
A
#
# COMPACT_ATOMS: atom_id res chain seq x y z
N MET A 1 -3.01 -31.68 -24.71
CA MET A 1 -2.61 -30.29 -24.58
C MET A 1 -3.88 -29.48 -24.75
N ASP A 2 -4.34 -28.84 -23.68
CA ASP A 2 -5.50 -27.97 -23.77
C ASP A 2 -5.20 -26.83 -24.75
N ALA A 3 -6.16 -26.54 -25.63
CA ALA A 3 -6.00 -25.46 -26.60
C ALA A 3 -5.75 -24.15 -25.85
N LYS A 4 -4.73 -23.38 -26.25
CA LYS A 4 -4.44 -22.09 -25.64
C LYS A 4 -5.63 -21.16 -25.88
N LEU A 5 -6.28 -20.75 -24.77
CA LEU A 5 -7.40 -19.82 -24.84
C LEU A 5 -6.93 -18.43 -25.26
N SER A 6 -7.73 -17.74 -26.05
CA SER A 6 -7.50 -16.33 -26.41
C SER A 6 -7.80 -15.38 -25.24
N ALA A 7 -7.31 -14.14 -25.30
CA ALA A 7 -7.63 -13.13 -24.28
C ALA A 7 -9.16 -12.96 -24.11
N ALA A 8 -9.91 -12.91 -25.21
CA ALA A 8 -11.36 -12.80 -25.18
C ALA A 8 -12.03 -13.97 -24.43
N GLN A 9 -11.58 -15.20 -24.69
CA GLN A 9 -12.11 -16.40 -23.99
C GLN A 9 -11.76 -16.40 -22.50
N LEU A 10 -10.57 -15.95 -22.12
CA LEU A 10 -10.16 -15.84 -20.70
C LEU A 10 -10.96 -14.76 -19.98
N MET A 11 -11.19 -13.61 -20.59
CA MET A 11 -12.04 -12.55 -20.05
C MET A 11 -13.51 -13.03 -19.92
N GLU A 12 -14.03 -13.77 -20.89
CA GLU A 12 -15.38 -14.34 -20.82
C GLU A 12 -15.51 -15.34 -19.66
N LEU A 13 -14.51 -16.21 -19.45
CA LEU A 13 -14.50 -17.15 -18.32
C LEU A 13 -14.51 -16.42 -16.98
N GLU A 14 -13.69 -15.39 -16.81
CA GLU A 14 -13.66 -14.60 -15.59
C GLU A 14 -14.98 -13.85 -15.37
N ASN A 15 -15.54 -13.22 -16.41
CA ASN A 15 -16.83 -12.55 -16.33
C ASN A 15 -17.98 -13.47 -16.02
N LYS A 16 -17.92 -14.72 -16.49
CA LYS A 16 -18.98 -15.71 -16.26
C LYS A 16 -18.95 -16.34 -14.87
N HIS A 17 -17.76 -16.52 -14.29
CA HIS A 17 -17.57 -17.31 -13.07
C HIS A 17 -17.06 -16.51 -11.87
N GLY A 18 -16.51 -15.30 -12.09
CA GLY A 18 -16.01 -14.41 -11.06
C GLY A 18 -17.09 -13.46 -10.53
N ALA A 19 -16.85 -12.88 -9.34
CA ALA A 19 -17.62 -11.74 -8.86
C ALA A 19 -17.13 -10.47 -9.55
N HIS A 20 -18.06 -9.61 -9.97
CA HIS A 20 -17.74 -8.37 -10.69
C HIS A 20 -17.37 -7.22 -9.72
N ASN A 21 -16.41 -7.47 -8.83
CA ASN A 21 -15.95 -6.50 -7.83
C ASN A 21 -14.83 -5.57 -8.33
N TYR A 22 -14.34 -5.78 -9.54
CA TYR A 22 -13.40 -4.90 -10.23
C TYR A 22 -13.85 -4.60 -11.66
N HIS A 23 -13.37 -3.46 -12.19
CA HIS A 23 -13.43 -3.15 -13.61
C HIS A 23 -11.98 -3.15 -14.16
N PRO A 24 -11.48 -4.30 -14.65
CA PRO A 24 -10.11 -4.41 -15.13
C PRO A 24 -9.93 -3.73 -16.49
N VAL A 25 -8.70 -3.23 -16.75
CA VAL A 25 -8.27 -2.89 -18.12
C VAL A 25 -8.28 -4.18 -18.95
N PRO A 26 -8.79 -4.18 -20.20
CA PRO A 26 -8.99 -5.40 -21.00
C PRO A 26 -7.68 -5.97 -21.57
N VAL A 27 -6.77 -6.35 -20.68
CA VAL A 27 -5.48 -6.98 -20.98
C VAL A 27 -5.32 -8.22 -20.09
N VAL A 28 -5.08 -9.38 -20.70
CA VAL A 28 -4.90 -10.65 -19.95
C VAL A 28 -3.41 -10.93 -19.84
N LEU A 29 -2.84 -10.69 -18.67
CA LEU A 29 -1.43 -10.85 -18.38
C LEU A 29 -1.07 -12.32 -18.09
N ASP A 30 0.04 -12.79 -18.63
CA ASP A 30 0.52 -14.18 -18.50
C ASP A 30 1.95 -14.28 -17.94
N LYS A 31 2.83 -13.28 -18.21
CA LYS A 31 4.22 -13.26 -17.78
C LYS A 31 4.59 -11.92 -17.16
N GLY A 32 5.50 -11.94 -16.17
CA GLY A 32 6.11 -10.75 -15.59
C GLY A 32 7.61 -10.95 -15.37
N GLU A 33 8.43 -9.89 -15.63
CA GLU A 33 9.88 -9.89 -15.40
C GLU A 33 10.38 -8.45 -15.19
N GLY A 34 10.92 -8.15 -14.04
CA GLY A 34 11.42 -6.82 -13.70
C GLY A 34 10.30 -5.77 -13.78
N VAL A 35 10.42 -4.82 -14.71
CA VAL A 35 9.42 -3.75 -14.91
C VAL A 35 8.39 -4.08 -15.99
N PHE A 36 8.51 -5.24 -16.62
CA PHE A 36 7.70 -5.63 -17.75
C PHE A 36 6.69 -6.71 -17.41
N VAL A 37 5.57 -6.65 -18.11
CA VAL A 37 4.56 -7.71 -18.16
C VAL A 37 4.23 -8.02 -19.63
N TRP A 38 3.77 -9.24 -19.89
CA TRP A 38 3.33 -9.67 -21.22
C TRP A 38 1.91 -10.24 -21.11
N ASP A 39 1.12 -9.95 -22.12
CA ASP A 39 -0.18 -10.58 -22.26
C ASP A 39 -0.11 -11.98 -22.88
N VAL A 40 -1.24 -12.67 -22.94
CA VAL A 40 -1.36 -14.02 -23.49
C VAL A 40 -1.06 -14.10 -25.00
N GLU A 41 -1.11 -12.97 -25.71
CA GLU A 41 -0.73 -12.84 -27.12
C GLU A 41 0.75 -12.52 -27.31
N GLY A 42 1.47 -12.27 -26.21
CA GLY A 42 2.92 -12.00 -26.22
C GLY A 42 3.29 -10.52 -26.38
N LYS A 43 2.32 -9.60 -26.35
CA LYS A 43 2.60 -8.17 -26.34
C LYS A 43 3.21 -7.76 -25.01
N LYS A 44 4.28 -6.98 -25.05
CA LYS A 44 5.04 -6.50 -23.90
C LYS A 44 4.58 -5.11 -23.49
N TYR A 45 4.52 -4.89 -22.17
CA TYR A 45 4.13 -3.63 -21.56
C TYR A 45 5.08 -3.25 -20.43
N TYR A 46 5.28 -1.96 -20.20
CA TYR A 46 5.73 -1.43 -18.93
C TYR A 46 4.58 -1.48 -17.90
N ASP A 47 4.84 -2.03 -16.70
CA ASP A 47 3.88 -1.98 -15.59
C ASP A 47 4.05 -0.69 -14.79
N PHE A 48 3.08 0.20 -14.86
CA PHE A 48 3.06 1.44 -14.09
C PHE A 48 2.02 1.44 -12.96
N LEU A 49 1.54 0.25 -12.58
CA LEU A 49 0.68 0.03 -11.41
C LEU A 49 1.38 -0.74 -10.30
N SER A 50 2.28 -1.66 -10.63
CA SER A 50 3.04 -2.54 -9.71
C SER A 50 2.15 -3.26 -8.70
N ALA A 51 0.98 -3.76 -9.14
CA ALA A 51 -0.04 -4.36 -8.27
C ALA A 51 -0.29 -3.47 -7.02
N TYR A 52 -0.48 -2.17 -7.24
CA TYR A 52 -0.68 -1.17 -6.17
C TYR A 52 0.50 -1.07 -5.19
N SER A 53 1.72 -1.10 -5.70
CA SER A 53 2.99 -1.08 -4.92
C SER A 53 3.32 -2.40 -4.23
N ALA A 54 2.83 -3.54 -4.71
CA ALA A 54 3.20 -4.84 -4.16
C ALA A 54 4.47 -5.42 -4.79
N VAL A 55 4.81 -5.04 -6.04
CA VAL A 55 5.98 -5.54 -6.76
C VAL A 55 7.09 -4.46 -6.88
N ASN A 56 7.40 -3.81 -5.77
CA ASN A 56 8.47 -2.80 -5.71
C ASN A 56 9.82 -3.34 -6.24
N GLN A 57 10.14 -4.58 -5.91
CA GLN A 57 11.37 -5.27 -6.30
C GLN A 57 11.34 -5.78 -7.77
N GLY A 58 10.26 -5.50 -8.50
CA GLY A 58 10.04 -6.02 -9.85
C GLY A 58 9.35 -7.37 -9.89
N HIS A 59 8.74 -7.66 -11.03
CA HIS A 59 8.08 -8.96 -11.26
C HIS A 59 9.10 -10.09 -11.24
N CYS A 60 8.77 -11.16 -10.54
CA CYS A 60 9.53 -12.42 -10.51
C CYS A 60 11.01 -12.22 -10.20
N HIS A 61 11.34 -11.36 -9.21
CA HIS A 61 12.73 -11.09 -8.86
C HIS A 61 13.50 -12.39 -8.53
N PRO A 62 14.63 -12.71 -9.19
CA PRO A 62 15.27 -14.02 -9.10
C PRO A 62 15.56 -14.48 -7.67
N ARG A 63 16.17 -13.63 -6.84
CA ARG A 63 16.49 -13.97 -5.42
C ARG A 63 15.23 -14.31 -4.63
N ILE A 64 14.13 -13.59 -4.86
CA ILE A 64 12.86 -13.78 -4.14
C ILE A 64 12.21 -15.10 -4.58
N ILE A 65 12.13 -15.35 -5.90
CA ILE A 65 11.56 -16.57 -6.45
C ILE A 65 12.37 -17.81 -6.03
N ASP A 66 13.70 -17.74 -6.08
CA ASP A 66 14.58 -18.83 -5.62
C ASP A 66 14.34 -19.16 -4.15
N THR A 67 14.20 -18.14 -3.29
CA THR A 67 13.88 -18.31 -1.86
C THR A 67 12.52 -18.97 -1.68
N LEU A 68 11.50 -18.51 -2.41
CA LEU A 68 10.16 -19.08 -2.38
C LEU A 68 10.18 -20.56 -2.76
N VAL A 69 10.77 -20.90 -3.90
CA VAL A 69 10.83 -22.28 -4.41
C VAL A 69 11.60 -23.19 -3.43
N LYS A 70 12.73 -22.71 -2.91
CA LYS A 70 13.56 -23.45 -1.95
C LYS A 70 12.82 -23.73 -0.65
N GLN A 71 12.13 -22.73 -0.11
CA GLN A 71 11.37 -22.88 1.12
C GLN A 71 10.11 -23.72 0.91
N ALA A 72 9.40 -23.56 -0.20
CA ALA A 72 8.20 -24.32 -0.53
C ALA A 72 8.48 -25.83 -0.64
N ARG A 73 9.64 -26.21 -1.17
CA ARG A 73 10.08 -27.62 -1.21
C ARG A 73 10.49 -28.19 0.15
N LYS A 74 10.76 -27.33 1.13
CA LYS A 74 11.21 -27.74 2.46
C LYS A 74 10.07 -27.82 3.47
N LEU A 75 9.31 -26.77 3.63
CA LEU A 75 8.20 -26.66 4.59
C LEU A 75 7.35 -25.44 4.27
N THR A 76 6.05 -25.64 4.06
CA THR A 76 5.13 -24.57 3.67
C THR A 76 4.39 -23.96 4.85
N LEU A 77 3.83 -24.77 5.75
CA LEU A 77 2.97 -24.34 6.85
C LEU A 77 3.10 -25.28 8.05
N THR A 78 3.13 -24.68 9.26
CA THR A 78 3.07 -25.43 10.54
C THR A 78 1.97 -24.94 11.46
N SER A 79 1.24 -23.88 11.10
CA SER A 79 0.50 -23.01 12.02
C SER A 79 1.39 -22.45 13.15
N ARG A 80 0.80 -21.76 14.12
CA ARG A 80 1.51 -21.25 15.33
C ARG A 80 1.45 -22.22 16.50
N ALA A 81 0.93 -23.43 16.27
CA ALA A 81 0.98 -24.51 17.28
C ALA A 81 2.40 -25.03 17.51
N PHE A 82 3.29 -24.84 16.52
CA PHE A 82 4.68 -25.27 16.58
C PHE A 82 5.62 -24.12 16.19
N TYR A 83 6.83 -24.15 16.71
CA TYR A 83 7.91 -23.32 16.21
C TYR A 83 8.36 -23.81 14.83
N ASN A 84 8.87 -22.88 14.00
CA ASN A 84 9.52 -23.22 12.74
C ASN A 84 10.85 -22.48 12.59
N SER A 85 11.70 -22.98 11.71
CA SER A 85 13.08 -22.50 11.57
C SER A 85 13.21 -21.13 10.88
N GLN A 86 12.12 -20.56 10.36
CA GLN A 86 12.15 -19.29 9.62
C GLN A 86 11.57 -18.12 10.43
N LEU A 87 10.53 -18.37 11.21
CA LEU A 87 9.77 -17.29 11.83
C LEU A 87 10.59 -16.44 12.78
N GLY A 88 11.32 -17.04 13.73
CA GLY A 88 12.16 -16.28 14.67
C GLY A 88 13.26 -15.48 13.98
N ARG A 89 13.81 -15.99 12.85
CA ARG A 89 14.80 -15.27 12.04
C ARG A 89 14.16 -14.05 11.35
N TYR A 90 12.94 -14.23 10.84
CA TYR A 90 12.16 -13.14 10.25
C TYR A 90 11.84 -12.08 11.31
N GLU A 91 11.35 -12.50 12.49
CA GLU A 91 10.99 -11.59 13.58
C GLU A 91 12.22 -10.78 14.03
N GLU A 92 13.37 -11.42 14.26
CA GLU A 92 14.63 -10.75 14.60
C GLU A 92 15.08 -9.79 13.48
N PHE A 93 15.04 -10.22 12.23
CA PHE A 93 15.47 -9.40 11.11
C PHE A 93 14.59 -8.16 10.96
N VAL A 94 13.27 -8.33 10.94
CA VAL A 94 12.31 -7.24 10.68
C VAL A 94 12.29 -6.23 11.83
N THR A 95 12.31 -6.70 13.09
CA THR A 95 12.36 -5.80 14.25
C THR A 95 13.64 -4.95 14.23
N ARG A 96 14.79 -5.55 13.96
CA ARG A 96 16.06 -4.82 13.83
C ARG A 96 16.06 -3.86 12.63
N TYR A 97 15.49 -4.29 11.49
CA TYR A 97 15.49 -3.52 10.24
C TYR A 97 14.68 -2.23 10.33
N PHE A 98 13.55 -2.27 11.06
CA PHE A 98 12.66 -1.11 11.25
C PHE A 98 12.78 -0.44 12.63
N GLY A 99 13.59 -0.97 13.54
CA GLY A 99 13.84 -0.35 14.85
C GLY A 99 12.73 -0.55 15.88
N TYR A 100 12.08 -1.71 15.89
CA TYR A 100 11.02 -2.07 16.84
C TYR A 100 11.43 -3.24 17.75
N ASP A 101 10.70 -3.42 18.87
CA ASP A 101 10.96 -4.54 19.78
C ASP A 101 10.30 -5.83 19.30
N LYS A 102 9.07 -5.72 18.73
CA LYS A 102 8.26 -6.89 18.35
C LYS A 102 7.54 -6.71 17.03
N VAL A 103 7.28 -7.83 16.37
CA VAL A 103 6.48 -7.92 15.14
C VAL A 103 5.44 -9.03 15.28
N LEU A 104 4.22 -8.75 14.83
CA LEU A 104 3.16 -9.73 14.69
C LEU A 104 2.87 -9.91 13.18
N PRO A 105 3.30 -11.03 12.57
CA PRO A 105 3.08 -11.27 11.15
C PRO A 105 1.64 -11.70 10.87
N MET A 106 1.07 -11.14 9.80
CA MET A 106 -0.23 -11.46 9.23
C MET A 106 -0.09 -11.76 7.73
N ASN A 107 -1.19 -11.80 6.98
CA ASN A 107 -1.15 -12.18 5.56
C ASN A 107 -1.49 -10.99 4.64
N THR A 108 -2.55 -10.25 4.92
CA THR A 108 -3.01 -9.14 4.11
C THR A 108 -2.88 -7.81 4.85
N GLY A 109 -2.84 -6.69 4.11
CA GLY A 109 -2.85 -5.36 4.72
C GLY A 109 -4.08 -5.14 5.61
N ALA A 110 -5.24 -5.60 5.17
CA ALA A 110 -6.48 -5.49 5.95
C ALA A 110 -6.40 -6.26 7.29
N GLU A 111 -5.83 -7.49 7.30
CA GLU A 111 -5.58 -8.22 8.55
C GLU A 111 -4.62 -7.48 9.47
N ALA A 112 -3.57 -6.87 8.92
CA ALA A 112 -2.63 -6.09 9.73
C ALA A 112 -3.28 -4.82 10.31
N VAL A 113 -4.14 -4.14 9.54
CA VAL A 113 -4.94 -3.00 10.05
C VAL A 113 -5.89 -3.46 11.16
N GLU A 114 -6.66 -4.52 10.96
CA GLU A 114 -7.54 -5.08 12.00
C GLU A 114 -6.75 -5.48 13.26
N THR A 115 -5.56 -6.04 13.09
CA THR A 115 -4.65 -6.36 14.20
C THR A 115 -4.22 -5.10 14.94
N ALA A 116 -3.82 -4.05 14.24
CA ALA A 116 -3.42 -2.77 14.83
C ALA A 116 -4.57 -2.09 15.58
N LEU A 117 -5.79 -2.10 15.03
CA LEU A 117 -6.99 -1.57 15.70
C LEU A 117 -7.30 -2.33 16.99
N LYS A 118 -7.25 -3.67 16.95
CA LYS A 118 -7.44 -4.52 18.13
C LYS A 118 -6.35 -4.29 19.18
N LEU A 119 -5.10 -4.19 18.74
CA LEU A 119 -3.94 -3.94 19.61
C LEU A 119 -4.07 -2.59 20.30
N CYS A 120 -4.40 -1.54 19.56
CA CYS A 120 -4.63 -0.19 20.09
C CYS A 120 -5.76 -0.17 21.16
N ARG A 121 -6.93 -0.77 20.85
CA ARG A 121 -8.04 -0.85 21.80
C ARG A 121 -7.65 -1.62 23.06
N LYS A 122 -6.94 -2.74 22.91
CA LYS A 122 -6.52 -3.54 24.06
C LYS A 122 -5.49 -2.81 24.93
N TRP A 123 -4.53 -2.13 24.34
CA TRP A 123 -3.58 -1.25 25.03
C TRP A 123 -4.34 -0.13 25.78
N ALA A 124 -5.34 0.47 25.15
CA ALA A 124 -6.14 1.52 25.78
C ALA A 124 -6.82 1.05 27.08
N TYR A 125 -7.30 -0.18 27.13
CA TYR A 125 -7.93 -0.73 28.33
C TYR A 125 -6.92 -1.25 29.35
N GLU A 126 -5.87 -1.93 28.91
CA GLU A 126 -4.92 -2.58 29.82
C GLU A 126 -3.80 -1.66 30.31
N VAL A 127 -3.36 -0.67 29.51
CA VAL A 127 -2.26 0.25 29.84
C VAL A 127 -2.77 1.65 30.13
N LYS A 128 -3.46 2.30 29.17
CA LYS A 128 -4.02 3.66 29.34
C LYS A 128 -5.18 3.71 30.35
N LYS A 129 -5.80 2.56 30.70
CA LYS A 129 -6.87 2.42 31.69
C LYS A 129 -8.17 3.13 31.34
N LEU A 130 -8.50 3.22 30.06
CA LEU A 130 -9.81 3.74 29.64
C LEU A 130 -10.95 2.86 30.15
N PRO A 131 -12.15 3.43 30.38
CA PRO A 131 -13.34 2.66 30.69
C PRO A 131 -13.65 1.63 29.61
N LYS A 132 -14.19 0.49 30.04
CA LYS A 132 -14.49 -0.61 29.10
C LYS A 132 -15.41 -0.15 27.96
N ASP A 133 -15.09 -0.58 26.74
CA ASP A 133 -15.88 -0.36 25.51
C ASP A 133 -16.03 1.12 25.08
N THR A 134 -15.13 2.01 25.57
CA THR A 134 -15.15 3.45 25.23
C THR A 134 -14.04 3.91 24.31
N ALA A 135 -13.04 3.07 24.01
CA ALA A 135 -11.89 3.47 23.23
C ALA A 135 -12.27 3.91 21.81
N GLU A 136 -11.85 5.11 21.43
CA GLU A 136 -12.02 5.71 20.12
C GLU A 136 -10.70 5.73 19.35
N ILE A 137 -10.79 5.61 18.03
CA ILE A 137 -9.64 5.74 17.11
C ILE A 137 -9.97 6.82 16.10
N VAL A 138 -9.09 7.81 15.98
CA VAL A 138 -9.22 8.87 14.97
C VAL A 138 -8.67 8.36 13.65
N VAL A 139 -9.38 8.65 12.55
CA VAL A 139 -9.00 8.30 11.18
C VAL A 139 -9.21 9.50 10.25
N CYS A 140 -8.54 9.52 9.10
CA CYS A 140 -8.67 10.61 8.16
C CYS A 140 -9.76 10.35 7.09
N ARG A 141 -10.36 11.39 6.53
CA ARG A 141 -11.20 11.29 5.32
C ARG A 141 -10.38 10.75 4.15
N ASN A 142 -11.05 10.15 3.18
CA ASN A 142 -10.47 9.57 1.96
C ASN A 142 -9.40 8.50 2.23
N ASN A 143 -9.44 7.87 3.41
CA ASN A 143 -8.54 6.78 3.76
C ASN A 143 -8.84 5.51 2.96
N PHE A 144 -7.80 4.68 2.83
CA PHE A 144 -7.95 3.30 2.36
C PHE A 144 -7.10 2.36 3.20
N HIS A 145 -7.75 1.65 4.12
CA HIS A 145 -7.09 0.69 5.02
C HIS A 145 -7.50 -0.77 4.74
N GLY A 146 -8.33 -1.01 3.73
CA GLY A 146 -8.89 -2.30 3.37
C GLY A 146 -10.41 -2.27 3.25
N ARG A 147 -11.03 -3.46 3.18
CA ARG A 147 -12.48 -3.60 2.95
C ARG A 147 -13.16 -4.61 3.89
N THR A 148 -12.63 -4.81 5.09
CA THR A 148 -13.31 -5.58 6.14
C THR A 148 -14.47 -4.77 6.75
N THR A 149 -15.40 -5.43 7.43
CA THR A 149 -16.57 -4.78 8.03
C THR A 149 -16.19 -3.70 9.06
N THR A 150 -15.10 -3.87 9.82
CA THR A 150 -14.61 -2.81 10.71
C THR A 150 -14.02 -1.65 9.91
N ILE A 151 -13.19 -1.93 8.91
CA ILE A 151 -12.49 -0.89 8.14
C ILE A 151 -13.48 -0.04 7.33
N VAL A 152 -14.48 -0.64 6.70
CA VAL A 152 -15.50 0.13 5.97
C VAL A 152 -16.37 0.99 6.88
N SER A 153 -16.41 0.70 8.18
CA SER A 153 -17.18 1.49 9.16
C SER A 153 -16.68 2.94 9.31
N PHE A 154 -15.45 3.22 8.92
CA PHE A 154 -14.88 4.56 8.93
C PHE A 154 -14.47 5.06 7.52
N SER A 155 -14.90 4.38 6.48
CA SER A 155 -14.78 4.88 5.11
C SER A 155 -15.85 5.95 4.82
N ILE A 156 -15.51 6.90 3.97
CA ILE A 156 -16.47 7.84 3.40
C ILE A 156 -16.73 7.58 1.91
N ASP A 157 -16.10 6.55 1.34
CA ASP A 157 -16.31 6.12 -0.03
C ASP A 157 -17.62 5.33 -0.14
N PRO A 158 -18.66 5.84 -0.85
CA PRO A 158 -19.94 5.16 -0.96
C PRO A 158 -19.83 3.74 -1.54
N ASP A 159 -18.91 3.50 -2.45
CA ASP A 159 -18.68 2.17 -3.05
C ASP A 159 -18.11 1.18 -2.04
N ALA A 160 -17.44 1.68 -0.98
CA ALA A 160 -16.86 0.85 0.05
C ALA A 160 -17.82 0.55 1.20
N TYR A 161 -18.75 1.48 1.56
CA TYR A 161 -19.52 1.31 2.78
C TYR A 161 -21.04 1.18 2.59
N ASN A 162 -21.62 1.63 1.46
CA ASN A 162 -23.07 1.56 1.26
C ASN A 162 -23.60 0.12 1.34
N ASN A 163 -24.64 -0.08 2.15
CA ASN A 163 -25.34 -1.36 2.35
C ASN A 163 -24.49 -2.47 3.02
N TYR A 164 -23.36 -2.12 3.67
CA TYR A 164 -22.54 -3.07 4.42
C TYR A 164 -22.66 -2.93 5.95
N GLY A 165 -23.57 -2.06 6.45
CA GLY A 165 -23.86 -1.98 7.89
C GLY A 165 -24.56 -3.24 8.48
N PRO A 166 -24.62 -3.38 9.84
CA PRO A 166 -24.31 -2.36 10.83
C PRO A 166 -22.81 -2.10 11.01
N PHE A 167 -22.46 -0.84 11.27
CA PHE A 167 -21.07 -0.42 11.35
C PHE A 167 -20.48 -0.59 12.75
N THR A 168 -19.19 -0.91 12.81
CA THR A 168 -18.42 -0.97 14.05
C THR A 168 -18.23 0.44 14.62
N PRO A 169 -18.63 0.72 15.89
CA PRO A 169 -18.47 2.03 16.51
C PRO A 169 -17.05 2.30 17.01
N GLY A 170 -16.83 3.53 17.50
CA GLY A 170 -15.58 3.95 18.13
C GLY A 170 -14.55 4.49 17.13
N PHE A 171 -15.00 5.16 16.08
CA PHE A 171 -14.16 5.87 15.13
C PHE A 171 -14.58 7.33 14.99
N VAL A 172 -13.59 8.24 14.95
CA VAL A 172 -13.79 9.67 14.71
C VAL A 172 -13.08 10.03 13.40
N VAL A 173 -13.84 10.55 12.44
CA VAL A 173 -13.30 10.87 11.10
C VAL A 173 -13.00 12.37 11.02
N ILE A 174 -11.74 12.73 10.72
CA ILE A 174 -11.28 14.10 10.56
C ILE A 174 -10.80 14.36 9.12
N PRO A 175 -10.68 15.63 8.66
CA PRO A 175 -10.01 15.92 7.40
C PRO A 175 -8.56 15.43 7.40
N TYR A 176 -8.07 14.94 6.25
CA TYR A 176 -6.65 14.66 6.07
C TYR A 176 -5.86 15.96 5.88
N ASN A 177 -4.62 15.99 6.31
CA ASN A 177 -3.75 17.17 6.25
C ASN A 177 -4.25 18.36 7.13
N ASP A 178 -4.96 18.05 8.21
CA ASP A 178 -5.50 19.03 9.16
C ASP A 178 -5.14 18.61 10.60
N ALA A 179 -3.97 19.05 11.06
CA ALA A 179 -3.50 18.76 12.42
C ALA A 179 -4.31 19.51 13.51
N GLU A 180 -4.97 20.63 13.15
CA GLU A 180 -5.81 21.38 14.08
C GLU A 180 -7.10 20.61 14.37
N ALA A 181 -7.67 19.94 13.35
CA ALA A 181 -8.81 19.04 13.56
C ALA A 181 -8.45 17.88 14.50
N LEU A 182 -7.23 17.32 14.37
CA LEU A 182 -6.75 16.31 15.31
C LEU A 182 -6.63 16.88 16.72
N ALA A 183 -5.99 18.03 16.91
CA ALA A 183 -5.82 18.68 18.19
C ALA A 183 -7.18 18.89 18.89
N LYS A 184 -8.15 19.43 18.16
CA LYS A 184 -9.52 19.62 18.67
C LYS A 184 -10.17 18.32 19.15
N VAL A 185 -10.07 17.24 18.36
CA VAL A 185 -10.64 15.94 18.75
C VAL A 185 -9.94 15.40 19.99
N LEU A 186 -8.61 15.53 20.10
CA LEU A 186 -7.87 15.06 21.26
C LEU A 186 -8.24 15.82 22.55
N ASP A 187 -8.58 17.12 22.46
CA ASP A 187 -9.04 17.92 23.58
C ASP A 187 -10.49 17.59 23.98
N GLU A 188 -11.38 17.33 23.02
CA GLU A 188 -12.81 17.12 23.24
C GLU A 188 -13.17 15.64 23.53
N HIS A 189 -12.34 14.68 23.11
CA HIS A 189 -12.58 13.23 23.21
C HIS A 189 -11.56 12.54 24.15
N PRO A 190 -11.83 12.45 25.45
CA PRO A 190 -10.87 11.89 26.42
C PRO A 190 -10.60 10.39 26.25
N HIS A 191 -11.41 9.70 25.45
CA HIS A 191 -11.29 8.26 25.21
C HIS A 191 -10.55 7.90 23.91
N VAL A 192 -9.96 8.87 23.21
CA VAL A 192 -9.13 8.58 22.05
C VAL A 192 -7.92 7.76 22.46
N ALA A 193 -7.77 6.60 21.84
CA ALA A 193 -6.69 5.65 22.09
C ALA A 193 -5.60 5.68 21.02
N GLY A 194 -5.97 5.97 19.76
CA GLY A 194 -5.07 5.97 18.61
C GLY A 194 -5.49 6.91 17.49
N PHE A 195 -4.52 7.30 16.70
CA PHE A 195 -4.70 8.01 15.42
C PHE A 195 -4.11 7.13 14.31
N LEU A 196 -4.97 6.61 13.44
CA LEU A 196 -4.58 5.78 12.28
C LEU A 196 -4.52 6.66 11.03
N VAL A 197 -3.37 6.67 10.37
CA VAL A 197 -3.12 7.52 9.21
C VAL A 197 -2.26 6.81 8.16
N GLU A 198 -2.58 7.02 6.87
CA GLU A 198 -1.65 6.79 5.78
C GLU A 198 -0.70 8.00 5.70
N PRO A 199 0.63 7.85 5.76
CA PRO A 199 1.55 8.98 5.62
C PRO A 199 1.41 9.72 4.28
N ILE A 200 1.01 9.02 3.23
CA ILE A 200 0.56 9.54 1.95
C ILE A 200 -0.64 8.71 1.55
N GLN A 201 -1.78 9.35 1.29
CA GLN A 201 -2.97 8.62 0.87
C GLN A 201 -2.83 8.13 -0.58
N GLY A 202 -2.62 6.83 -0.73
CA GLY A 202 -2.33 6.21 -2.02
C GLY A 202 -3.56 6.11 -2.92
N GLU A 203 -4.65 5.53 -2.41
CA GLU A 203 -5.90 5.34 -3.18
C GLU A 203 -6.60 6.66 -3.49
N ALA A 204 -6.49 7.67 -2.63
CA ALA A 204 -6.96 9.03 -2.90
C ALA A 204 -6.18 9.74 -4.03
N GLY A 205 -5.23 9.06 -4.67
CA GLY A 205 -4.45 9.57 -5.80
C GLY A 205 -3.12 10.19 -5.38
N ALA A 206 -2.33 9.47 -4.61
CA ALA A 206 -1.01 9.86 -4.11
C ALA A 206 -1.01 11.26 -3.44
N TYR A 207 -1.97 11.46 -2.52
CA TYR A 207 -2.11 12.74 -1.83
C TYR A 207 -1.03 12.88 -0.75
N VAL A 208 -0.03 13.70 -1.03
CA VAL A 208 1.08 14.03 -0.12
C VAL A 208 0.63 15.17 0.78
N PRO A 209 0.70 15.04 2.11
CA PRO A 209 0.34 16.11 3.02
C PRO A 209 1.41 17.23 3.01
N ASP A 210 1.06 18.36 3.59
CA ASP A 210 1.99 19.47 3.77
C ASP A 210 3.16 19.06 4.68
N GLU A 211 4.30 19.69 4.48
CA GLU A 211 5.50 19.45 5.29
C GLU A 211 5.22 19.75 6.76
N GLY A 212 5.64 18.85 7.63
CA GLY A 212 5.43 18.94 9.09
C GLY A 212 4.08 18.40 9.59
N TYR A 213 3.17 18.01 8.72
CA TYR A 213 1.86 17.48 9.12
C TYR A 213 1.97 16.23 9.99
N LEU A 214 2.72 15.21 9.51
CA LEU A 214 2.86 13.96 10.26
C LEU A 214 3.56 14.18 11.60
N LYS A 215 4.61 15.01 11.60
CA LYS A 215 5.34 15.33 12.83
C LYS A 215 4.44 16.04 13.84
N LYS A 216 3.65 17.02 13.40
CA LYS A 216 2.70 17.72 14.26
C LYS A 216 1.63 16.76 14.83
N CYS A 217 1.07 15.90 14.00
CA CYS A 217 0.13 14.87 14.45
C CYS A 217 0.77 13.90 15.46
N TYR A 218 1.99 13.45 15.19
CA TYR A 218 2.74 12.59 16.10
C TYR A 218 2.97 13.26 17.45
N ASP A 219 3.41 14.53 17.48
CA ASP A 219 3.64 15.28 18.71
C ASP A 219 2.35 15.50 19.51
N LEU A 220 1.24 15.78 18.84
CA LEU A 220 -0.09 15.86 19.45
C LEU A 220 -0.50 14.52 20.11
N CYS A 221 -0.34 13.40 19.39
CA CYS A 221 -0.62 12.08 19.93
C CYS A 221 0.23 11.79 21.17
N ARG A 222 1.53 12.10 21.15
CA ARG A 222 2.42 11.94 22.30
C ARG A 222 1.98 12.77 23.51
N ALA A 223 1.59 14.04 23.29
CA ALA A 223 1.14 14.94 24.35
C ALA A 223 -0.13 14.44 25.05
N HIS A 224 -1.01 13.73 24.32
CA HIS A 224 -2.30 13.22 24.84
C HIS A 224 -2.26 11.72 25.21
N ASN A 225 -1.07 11.09 25.20
CA ASN A 225 -0.92 9.64 25.43
C ASN A 225 -1.85 8.82 24.51
N VAL A 226 -1.76 9.09 23.19
CA VAL A 226 -2.50 8.45 22.10
C VAL A 226 -1.50 7.77 21.19
N LEU A 227 -1.76 6.55 20.75
CA LEU A 227 -0.87 5.81 19.86
C LEU A 227 -0.94 6.38 18.43
N PHE A 228 0.21 6.75 17.86
CA PHE A 228 0.31 7.09 16.45
C PHE A 228 0.50 5.81 15.63
N ILE A 229 -0.47 5.50 14.77
CA ILE A 229 -0.53 4.26 13.97
C ILE A 229 -0.34 4.63 12.51
N ALA A 230 0.79 4.26 11.93
CA ALA A 230 1.07 4.51 10.51
C ALA A 230 0.73 3.29 9.65
N ASP A 231 -0.16 3.47 8.70
CA ASP A 231 -0.40 2.51 7.63
C ASP A 231 0.57 2.77 6.47
N GLU A 232 1.69 2.07 6.50
CA GLU A 232 2.71 2.10 5.47
C GLU A 232 2.59 0.93 4.47
N VAL A 233 1.43 0.32 4.38
CA VAL A 233 1.19 -0.83 3.48
C VAL A 233 1.45 -0.46 2.03
N GLN A 234 1.10 0.75 1.59
CA GLN A 234 1.34 1.20 0.23
C GLN A 234 2.58 2.09 0.09
N THR A 235 2.86 2.91 1.09
CA THR A 235 3.90 3.95 1.08
C THR A 235 5.27 3.44 1.50
N GLY A 236 5.31 2.39 2.32
CA GLY A 236 6.53 1.81 2.86
C GLY A 236 7.36 1.01 1.86
N ILE A 237 8.43 0.46 2.37
CA ILE A 237 9.35 -0.44 1.65
C ILE A 237 9.85 0.22 0.36
N ALA A 238 10.45 1.40 0.53
CA ALA A 238 11.13 2.21 -0.48
C ALA A 238 10.24 2.92 -1.52
N ARG A 239 8.93 2.66 -1.57
CA ARG A 239 8.05 3.20 -2.61
C ARG A 239 8.14 4.72 -2.77
N THR A 240 8.22 5.44 -1.67
CA THR A 240 8.21 6.91 -1.65
C THR A 240 9.60 7.55 -1.73
N GLY A 241 10.68 6.75 -1.80
CA GLY A 241 12.06 7.26 -1.85
C GLY A 241 12.76 7.30 -0.49
N LYS A 242 12.12 6.80 0.55
CA LYS A 242 12.67 6.47 1.87
C LYS A 242 12.22 5.05 2.22
N LEU A 243 12.81 4.42 3.23
CA LEU A 243 12.37 3.09 3.66
C LEU A 243 10.89 3.13 4.08
N LEU A 244 10.51 4.12 4.87
CA LEU A 244 9.15 4.46 5.25
C LEU A 244 8.83 5.91 4.84
N ALA A 245 7.58 6.24 4.54
CA ALA A 245 7.20 7.61 4.28
C ALA A 245 7.29 8.48 5.54
N CYS A 246 7.07 7.92 6.72
CA CYS A 246 7.27 8.59 8.01
C CYS A 246 8.71 9.10 8.21
N ASP A 247 9.72 8.50 7.56
CA ASP A 247 11.13 8.90 7.67
C ASP A 247 11.41 10.31 7.12
N TYR A 248 10.52 10.86 6.27
CA TYR A 248 10.67 12.22 5.76
C TYR A 248 10.57 13.28 6.86
N GLU A 249 9.81 12.99 7.90
CA GLU A 249 9.59 13.92 9.02
C GLU A 249 10.17 13.40 10.35
N ASN A 250 11.03 12.37 10.29
CA ASN A 250 11.62 11.72 11.46
C ASN A 250 10.55 11.26 12.47
N VAL A 251 9.42 10.77 11.99
CA VAL A 251 8.36 10.19 12.80
C VAL A 251 8.60 8.69 12.94
N HIS A 252 8.65 8.21 14.18
CA HIS A 252 8.70 6.78 14.50
C HIS A 252 7.35 6.37 15.09
N PRO A 253 6.44 5.76 14.30
CA PRO A 253 5.11 5.38 14.75
C PRO A 253 5.13 4.46 15.97
N ASP A 254 4.13 4.59 16.87
CA ASP A 254 3.97 3.65 17.98
C ASP A 254 3.52 2.27 17.46
N ILE A 255 2.73 2.25 16.40
CA ILE A 255 2.36 1.04 15.66
C ILE A 255 2.64 1.28 14.18
N LEU A 256 3.48 0.43 13.58
CA LEU A 256 3.78 0.42 12.15
C LEU A 256 3.09 -0.76 11.48
N ILE A 257 2.35 -0.48 10.40
CA ILE A 257 1.67 -1.50 9.58
C ILE A 257 2.39 -1.62 8.24
N LEU A 258 2.80 -2.85 7.89
CA LEU A 258 3.46 -3.18 6.63
C LEU A 258 2.69 -4.26 5.86
N GLY A 259 2.84 -4.27 4.54
CA GLY A 259 2.23 -5.28 3.66
C GLY A 259 2.76 -5.15 2.24
N LYS A 260 1.95 -5.52 1.25
CA LYS A 260 2.26 -5.37 -0.19
C LYS A 260 3.70 -5.79 -0.54
N ALA A 261 4.62 -4.83 -0.72
CA ALA A 261 6.01 -5.07 -1.11
C ALA A 261 6.84 -5.84 -0.07
N LEU A 262 6.28 -6.17 1.10
CA LEU A 262 6.97 -6.97 2.11
C LEU A 262 7.39 -8.35 1.60
N SER A 263 6.71 -8.87 0.57
CA SER A 263 7.09 -10.11 -0.13
C SER A 263 7.67 -9.89 -1.52
N GLY A 264 7.79 -8.64 -1.98
CA GLY A 264 8.13 -8.38 -3.39
C GLY A 264 7.10 -8.92 -4.38
N GLY A 265 5.85 -9.07 -3.96
CA GLY A 265 4.75 -9.58 -4.77
C GLY A 265 4.69 -11.10 -4.93
N ALA A 266 5.56 -11.86 -4.25
CA ALA A 266 5.65 -13.31 -4.43
C ALA A 266 4.60 -14.12 -3.64
N CYS A 267 4.16 -13.59 -2.49
CA CYS A 267 3.12 -14.22 -1.66
C CYS A 267 2.46 -13.19 -0.72
N PRO A 268 1.25 -13.46 -0.21
CA PRO A 268 0.65 -12.62 0.81
C PRO A 268 1.45 -12.62 2.10
N VAL A 269 1.85 -11.44 2.56
CA VAL A 269 2.45 -11.22 3.88
C VAL A 269 2.26 -9.78 4.32
N SER A 270 1.96 -9.59 5.59
CA SER A 270 1.88 -8.29 6.24
C SER A 270 2.41 -8.39 7.68
N ALA A 271 2.59 -7.27 8.33
CA ALA A 271 3.13 -7.22 9.68
C ALA A 271 2.62 -5.99 10.43
N VAL A 272 2.49 -6.16 11.74
CA VAL A 272 2.31 -5.08 12.71
C VAL A 272 3.53 -5.06 13.63
N LEU A 273 4.23 -3.92 13.69
CA LEU A 273 5.41 -3.73 14.53
C LEU A 273 5.09 -2.72 15.64
N SER A 274 5.62 -2.96 16.83
CA SER A 274 5.47 -2.04 17.96
C SER A 274 6.52 -2.30 19.04
N CYS A 275 6.55 -1.44 20.06
CA CYS A 275 7.35 -1.65 21.26
C CYS A 275 6.75 -2.74 22.16
N ASN A 276 7.54 -3.20 23.15
CA ASN A 276 7.12 -4.21 24.10
C ASN A 276 5.86 -3.81 24.86
N GLU A 277 5.76 -2.58 25.36
CA GLU A 277 4.61 -2.10 26.13
C GLU A 277 3.27 -2.26 25.39
N VAL A 278 3.27 -1.95 24.10
CA VAL A 278 2.07 -2.05 23.26
C VAL A 278 1.82 -3.48 22.84
N MET A 279 2.86 -4.21 22.35
CA MET A 279 2.66 -5.55 21.81
C MET A 279 2.31 -6.59 22.89
N ASP A 280 2.86 -6.49 24.12
CA ASP A 280 2.72 -7.46 25.18
C ASP A 280 1.35 -7.47 25.85
N VAL A 281 0.42 -6.60 25.46
CA VAL A 281 -0.98 -6.70 25.88
C VAL A 281 -1.69 -7.91 25.25
N ILE A 282 -1.20 -8.40 24.10
CA ILE A 282 -1.76 -9.60 23.46
C ILE A 282 -1.18 -10.84 24.14
N ARG A 283 -2.04 -11.66 24.72
CA ARG A 283 -1.69 -12.90 25.39
C ARG A 283 -2.00 -14.12 24.52
N PRO A 284 -1.39 -15.28 24.80
CA PRO A 284 -1.69 -16.53 24.08
C PRO A 284 -3.20 -16.81 23.98
N GLY A 285 -3.67 -17.13 22.76
CA GLY A 285 -5.06 -17.42 22.45
C GLY A 285 -5.95 -16.21 22.15
N GLN A 286 -5.47 -14.98 22.31
CA GLN A 286 -6.30 -13.78 22.14
C GLN A 286 -6.30 -13.20 20.73
N HIS A 287 -5.30 -13.53 19.92
CA HIS A 287 -5.18 -13.14 18.52
C HIS A 287 -4.36 -14.16 17.75
N GLY A 288 -4.62 -14.31 16.44
CA GLY A 288 -3.86 -15.25 15.63
C GLY A 288 -4.34 -15.35 14.19
N SER A 289 -3.58 -16.09 13.39
CA SER A 289 -3.85 -16.41 12.01
C SER A 289 -3.23 -17.78 11.70
N THR A 290 -3.93 -18.60 10.92
CA THR A 290 -3.38 -19.89 10.49
C THR A 290 -2.13 -19.73 9.62
N PHE A 291 -2.13 -18.76 8.72
CA PHE A 291 -1.03 -18.53 7.77
C PHE A 291 -0.06 -17.42 8.19
N GLY A 292 -0.43 -16.55 9.13
CA GLY A 292 0.45 -15.48 9.62
C GLY A 292 1.76 -16.03 10.21
N GLY A 293 2.90 -15.63 9.64
CA GLY A 293 4.22 -16.12 10.01
C GLY A 293 4.56 -17.53 9.50
N ASN A 294 3.92 -17.97 8.41
CA ASN A 294 4.29 -19.22 7.78
C ASN A 294 5.73 -19.20 7.24
N PRO A 295 6.39 -20.36 7.12
CA PRO A 295 7.81 -20.42 6.74
C PRO A 295 8.14 -19.81 5.38
N ILE A 296 7.21 -19.90 4.39
CA ILE A 296 7.43 -19.33 3.06
C ILE A 296 7.42 -17.79 3.17
N ALA A 297 6.36 -17.21 3.73
CA ALA A 297 6.22 -15.77 3.87
C ALA A 297 7.37 -15.16 4.69
N ALA A 298 7.78 -15.84 5.77
CA ALA A 298 8.91 -15.42 6.61
C ALA A 298 10.23 -15.38 5.83
N ALA A 299 10.56 -16.44 5.10
CA ALA A 299 11.81 -16.49 4.31
C ALA A 299 11.79 -15.49 3.16
N VAL A 300 10.67 -15.39 2.44
CA VAL A 300 10.48 -14.49 1.30
C VAL A 300 10.58 -13.02 1.75
N ALA A 301 9.94 -12.65 2.85
CA ALA A 301 9.96 -11.27 3.35
C ALA A 301 11.37 -10.79 3.71
N VAL A 302 12.19 -11.65 4.36
CA VAL A 302 13.60 -11.33 4.63
C VAL A 302 14.32 -11.04 3.32
N THR A 303 14.25 -11.95 2.35
CA THR A 303 14.92 -11.77 1.05
C THR A 303 14.42 -10.53 0.30
N ALA A 304 13.11 -10.25 0.35
CA ALA A 304 12.53 -9.08 -0.31
C ALA A 304 13.05 -7.75 0.29
N LEU A 305 13.22 -7.68 1.61
CA LEU A 305 13.81 -6.52 2.29
C LEU A 305 15.31 -6.40 2.04
N GLU A 306 16.03 -7.53 1.97
CA GLU A 306 17.45 -7.53 1.58
C GLU A 306 17.63 -6.98 0.15
N VAL A 307 16.76 -7.35 -0.80
CA VAL A 307 16.78 -6.81 -2.17
C VAL A 307 16.59 -5.29 -2.14
N VAL A 308 15.63 -4.79 -1.37
CA VAL A 308 15.40 -3.33 -1.23
C VAL A 308 16.66 -2.60 -0.77
N ARG A 309 17.36 -3.15 0.24
CA ARG A 309 18.59 -2.59 0.79
C ARG A 309 19.76 -2.71 -0.21
N ASP A 310 20.02 -3.92 -0.70
CA ASP A 310 21.21 -4.24 -1.50
C ASP A 310 21.19 -3.55 -2.85
N GLU A 311 20.01 -3.36 -3.45
CA GLU A 311 19.83 -2.67 -4.72
C GLU A 311 19.51 -1.16 -4.56
N GLN A 312 19.54 -0.63 -3.32
CA GLN A 312 19.33 0.78 -3.00
C GLN A 312 18.04 1.35 -3.60
N LEU A 313 16.95 0.57 -3.51
CA LEU A 313 15.69 0.91 -4.19
C LEU A 313 15.06 2.21 -3.67
N ALA A 314 15.30 2.60 -2.41
CA ALA A 314 14.81 3.86 -1.87
C ALA A 314 15.46 5.07 -2.56
N ASP A 315 16.79 5.09 -2.67
CA ASP A 315 17.52 6.19 -3.31
C ASP A 315 17.17 6.28 -4.81
N ARG A 316 17.01 5.12 -5.46
CA ARG A 316 16.56 5.05 -6.86
C ARG A 316 15.16 5.65 -7.01
N ALA A 317 14.21 5.24 -6.16
CA ALA A 317 12.84 5.76 -6.18
C ALA A 317 12.79 7.28 -5.93
N TYR A 318 13.62 7.78 -5.00
CA TYR A 318 13.73 9.21 -4.73
C TYR A 318 14.18 9.98 -5.97
N ARG A 319 15.33 9.60 -6.54
CA ARG A 319 15.96 10.27 -7.69
C ARG A 319 15.07 10.21 -8.94
N LEU A 320 14.59 9.02 -9.28
CA LEU A 320 13.75 8.84 -10.47
C LEU A 320 12.38 9.51 -10.33
N GLY A 321 11.84 9.56 -9.12
CA GLY A 321 10.60 10.27 -8.84
C GLY A 321 10.71 11.79 -9.05
N LEU A 322 11.86 12.38 -8.77
CA LEU A 322 12.11 13.81 -9.09
C LEU A 322 12.09 14.05 -10.60
N ILE A 323 12.79 13.20 -11.38
CA ILE A 323 12.80 13.28 -12.84
C ILE A 323 11.38 13.15 -13.39
N PHE A 324 10.63 12.15 -12.94
CA PHE A 324 9.26 11.93 -13.41
C PHE A 324 8.36 13.15 -13.18
N ARG A 325 8.34 13.66 -11.95
CA ARG A 325 7.48 14.81 -11.61
C ARG A 325 7.89 16.09 -12.32
N GLU A 326 9.18 16.31 -12.54
CA GLU A 326 9.66 17.47 -13.30
C GLU A 326 9.16 17.44 -14.74
N GLU A 327 9.27 16.29 -15.42
CA GLU A 327 8.79 16.12 -16.78
C GLU A 327 7.26 16.18 -16.91
N MET A 328 6.54 15.67 -15.89
CA MET A 328 5.08 15.80 -15.86
C MET A 328 4.61 17.23 -15.56
N ARG A 329 5.34 18.03 -14.74
CA ARG A 329 5.04 19.45 -14.56
C ARG A 329 5.16 20.21 -15.88
N LYS A 330 6.25 20.00 -16.64
CA LYS A 330 6.41 20.61 -17.96
C LYS A 330 5.27 20.24 -18.92
N LEU A 331 4.81 19.00 -18.87
CA LEU A 331 3.62 18.59 -19.63
C LEU A 331 2.38 19.39 -19.19
N CYS A 332 2.13 19.48 -17.88
CA CYS A 332 0.96 20.21 -17.35
C CYS A 332 0.96 21.71 -17.67
N GLU A 333 2.13 22.35 -17.86
CA GLU A 333 2.22 23.77 -18.23
C GLU A 333 1.63 24.08 -19.62
N THR A 334 1.61 23.09 -20.51
CA THR A 334 1.18 23.26 -21.91
C THR A 334 -0.05 22.46 -22.29
N SER A 335 -0.41 21.45 -21.49
CA SER A 335 -1.53 20.56 -21.75
C SER A 335 -2.87 21.17 -21.31
N ARG A 336 -3.92 20.94 -22.11
CA ARG A 336 -5.30 21.21 -21.71
C ARG A 336 -5.91 20.02 -20.95
N VAL A 337 -5.32 18.86 -21.11
CA VAL A 337 -5.78 17.59 -20.56
C VAL A 337 -5.15 17.29 -19.21
N ALA A 338 -3.81 17.43 -19.07
CA ALA A 338 -3.12 17.20 -17.82
C ALA A 338 -3.03 18.49 -16.99
N SER A 339 -3.58 18.48 -15.77
CA SER A 339 -3.72 19.65 -14.93
C SER A 339 -2.53 19.86 -14.00
N PHE A 340 -2.18 18.85 -13.19
CA PHE A 340 -0.99 18.88 -12.34
C PHE A 340 -0.56 17.47 -11.95
N VAL A 341 0.69 17.34 -11.45
CA VAL A 341 1.25 16.10 -10.93
C VAL A 341 1.59 16.24 -9.46
N ARG A 342 1.31 15.20 -8.69
CA ARG A 342 1.71 15.08 -7.28
C ARG A 342 2.28 13.71 -6.98
N GLY A 343 3.00 13.59 -5.86
CA GLY A 343 3.56 12.32 -5.42
C GLY A 343 4.88 12.46 -4.67
N LYS A 344 5.43 11.33 -4.25
CA LYS A 344 6.70 11.22 -3.53
C LYS A 344 7.43 9.94 -4.00
N GLY A 345 8.74 10.02 -4.27
CA GLY A 345 9.45 8.90 -4.88
C GLY A 345 8.79 8.45 -6.19
N LEU A 346 8.58 7.16 -6.35
CA LEU A 346 7.86 6.57 -7.48
C LEU A 346 6.40 6.20 -7.16
N LEU A 347 5.77 6.92 -6.26
CA LEU A 347 4.32 6.94 -6.07
C LEU A 347 3.80 8.30 -6.56
N ASN A 348 3.26 8.34 -7.78
CA ASN A 348 2.84 9.57 -8.42
C ASN A 348 1.42 9.48 -8.95
N ALA A 349 0.77 10.62 -9.09
CA ALA A 349 -0.54 10.77 -9.69
C ALA A 349 -0.54 11.98 -10.63
N LEU A 350 -1.08 11.80 -11.84
CA LEU A 350 -1.36 12.85 -12.79
C LEU A 350 -2.85 13.12 -12.76
N ILE A 351 -3.21 14.38 -12.54
CA ILE A 351 -4.60 14.82 -12.48
C ILE A 351 -5.03 15.27 -13.88
N ILE A 352 -6.12 14.71 -14.34
CA ILE A 352 -6.68 14.96 -15.66
C ILE A 352 -7.81 15.98 -15.55
N ASN A 353 -7.81 16.98 -16.43
CA ASN A 353 -8.94 17.88 -16.61
C ASN A 353 -10.08 17.08 -17.22
N ASN A 354 -11.07 16.78 -16.42
CA ASN A 354 -12.21 15.97 -16.86
C ASN A 354 -13.48 16.82 -16.82
N ASP A 355 -14.25 16.76 -17.89
CA ASP A 355 -15.66 17.10 -17.88
C ASP A 355 -16.40 15.94 -17.20
N GLU A 356 -17.23 16.20 -16.19
CA GLU A 356 -17.95 15.19 -15.39
C GLU A 356 -18.73 14.15 -16.22
N THR A 357 -18.92 14.42 -17.52
CA THR A 357 -19.63 13.56 -18.47
C THR A 357 -18.74 12.55 -19.20
N LYS A 358 -17.39 12.60 -19.02
CA LYS A 358 -16.43 11.77 -19.75
C LYS A 358 -15.52 11.01 -18.80
N ASP A 359 -15.27 9.75 -19.08
CA ASP A 359 -14.25 8.94 -18.38
C ASP A 359 -12.88 9.06 -19.07
N LEU A 360 -12.42 10.32 -19.22
CA LEU A 360 -11.21 10.64 -19.96
C LEU A 360 -9.96 9.95 -19.41
N ALA A 361 -9.84 9.83 -18.08
CA ALA A 361 -8.71 9.15 -17.48
C ALA A 361 -8.69 7.65 -17.83
N TRP A 362 -9.87 7.04 -17.95
CA TRP A 362 -9.99 5.65 -18.42
C TRP A 362 -9.58 5.50 -19.88
N GLU A 363 -10.09 6.37 -20.76
CA GLU A 363 -9.73 6.37 -22.18
C GLU A 363 -8.23 6.56 -22.40
N ILE A 364 -7.60 7.47 -21.63
CA ILE A 364 -6.14 7.66 -21.64
C ILE A 364 -5.43 6.38 -21.21
N CYS A 365 -5.90 5.70 -20.15
CA CYS A 365 -5.29 4.45 -19.70
C CYS A 365 -5.40 3.33 -20.73
N LEU A 366 -6.53 3.23 -21.44
CA LEU A 366 -6.65 2.29 -22.56
C LEU A 366 -5.64 2.60 -23.66
N LYS A 367 -5.49 3.87 -23.99
CA LYS A 367 -4.54 4.32 -25.04
C LYS A 367 -3.08 4.14 -24.62
N LEU A 368 -2.76 4.34 -23.33
CA LEU A 368 -1.44 3.99 -22.78
C LEU A 368 -1.15 2.49 -22.96
N GLY A 369 -2.13 1.62 -22.70
CA GLY A 369 -2.02 0.18 -22.94
C GLY A 369 -1.77 -0.17 -24.41
N GLU A 370 -2.44 0.50 -25.36
CA GLU A 370 -2.13 0.35 -26.78
C GLU A 370 -0.68 0.71 -27.09
N ASN A 371 -0.16 1.75 -26.42
CA ASN A 371 1.21 2.26 -26.59
C ASN A 371 2.27 1.52 -25.73
N GLY A 372 1.88 0.42 -25.05
CA GLY A 372 2.82 -0.44 -24.33
C GLY A 372 3.11 -0.04 -22.89
N LEU A 373 2.24 0.75 -22.25
CA LEU A 373 2.35 1.12 -20.84
C LEU A 373 1.02 0.88 -20.13
N LEU A 374 1.01 0.08 -19.07
CA LEU A 374 -0.19 -0.21 -18.29
C LEU A 374 -0.27 0.69 -17.06
N ALA A 375 -1.31 1.49 -17.01
CA ALA A 375 -1.70 2.30 -15.85
C ALA A 375 -3.21 2.15 -15.62
N LYS A 376 -3.69 2.58 -14.47
CA LYS A 376 -5.12 2.54 -14.14
C LYS A 376 -5.53 3.82 -13.45
N PRO A 377 -6.70 4.39 -13.78
CA PRO A 377 -7.21 5.53 -13.05
C PRO A 377 -7.68 5.11 -11.65
N THR A 378 -7.63 6.06 -10.73
CA THR A 378 -8.33 6.03 -9.45
C THR A 378 -9.26 7.23 -9.40
N HIS A 379 -10.47 7.03 -8.90
CA HIS A 379 -11.53 8.02 -9.10
C HIS A 379 -11.72 8.33 -10.59
N THR A 380 -12.42 9.40 -10.93
CA THR A 380 -12.79 9.70 -12.32
C THR A 380 -11.71 10.41 -13.13
N ASN A 381 -10.74 11.05 -12.46
CA ASN A 381 -9.83 12.00 -13.12
C ASN A 381 -8.37 11.90 -12.67
N ILE A 382 -7.96 10.81 -12.03
CA ILE A 382 -6.60 10.64 -11.51
C ILE A 382 -5.98 9.41 -12.10
N ILE A 383 -4.84 9.53 -12.78
CA ILE A 383 -4.05 8.38 -13.25
C ILE A 383 -2.86 8.21 -12.31
N ARG A 384 -2.75 7.01 -11.70
CA ARG A 384 -1.60 6.67 -10.86
C ARG A 384 -0.48 6.07 -11.68
N PHE A 385 0.73 6.54 -11.40
CA PHE A 385 1.97 6.05 -11.99
C PHE A 385 2.92 5.58 -10.88
N ALA A 386 3.04 4.27 -10.73
CA ALA A 386 3.82 3.62 -9.69
C ALA A 386 4.57 2.40 -10.25
N PRO A 387 5.60 2.59 -11.12
CA PRO A 387 6.35 1.47 -11.69
C PRO A 387 7.14 0.69 -10.62
N PRO A 388 7.56 -0.56 -10.88
CA PRO A 388 8.53 -1.25 -10.04
C PRO A 388 9.80 -0.40 -9.84
N LEU A 389 10.37 -0.42 -8.62
CA LEU A 389 11.49 0.44 -8.26
C LEU A 389 12.81 0.05 -8.95
N VAL A 390 12.85 -1.12 -9.55
CA VAL A 390 14.00 -1.60 -10.35
C VAL A 390 14.08 -0.94 -11.73
N ILE A 391 13.11 -0.07 -12.08
CA ILE A 391 13.13 0.68 -13.34
C ILE A 391 14.44 1.49 -13.48
N THR A 392 15.04 1.48 -14.68
CA THR A 392 16.20 2.33 -14.97
C THR A 392 15.77 3.74 -15.37
N GLU A 393 16.71 4.67 -15.38
CA GLU A 393 16.44 6.05 -15.81
C GLU A 393 16.07 6.11 -17.31
N GLU A 394 16.75 5.30 -18.14
CA GLU A 394 16.46 5.19 -19.56
C GLU A 394 15.05 4.67 -19.81
N GLN A 395 14.67 3.60 -19.11
CA GLN A 395 13.31 3.04 -19.18
C GLN A 395 12.27 4.05 -18.71
N LEU A 396 12.54 4.79 -17.62
CA LEU A 396 11.64 5.82 -17.13
C LEU A 396 11.46 6.94 -18.18
N LYS A 397 12.54 7.40 -18.81
CA LYS A 397 12.47 8.41 -19.87
C LYS A 397 11.68 7.93 -21.09
N GLU A 398 11.83 6.66 -21.49
CA GLU A 398 11.01 6.05 -22.53
C GLU A 398 9.51 6.08 -22.14
N CYS A 399 9.18 5.68 -20.91
CA CYS A 399 7.81 5.72 -20.40
C CYS A 399 7.24 7.16 -20.34
N ILE A 400 8.03 8.14 -19.94
CA ILE A 400 7.66 9.56 -19.95
C ILE A 400 7.26 10.00 -21.37
N GLU A 401 8.03 9.61 -22.38
CA GLU A 401 7.70 9.93 -23.77
C GLU A 401 6.44 9.21 -24.27
N ILE A 402 6.19 7.97 -23.82
CA ILE A 402 4.92 7.26 -24.10
C ILE A 402 3.75 8.04 -23.49
N ILE A 403 3.88 8.49 -22.23
CA ILE A 403 2.83 9.25 -21.53
C ILE A 403 2.56 10.57 -22.27
N LYS A 404 3.60 11.36 -22.59
CA LYS A 404 3.47 12.64 -23.29
C LYS A 404 2.78 12.48 -24.65
N LYS A 405 3.24 11.51 -25.46
CA LYS A 405 2.63 11.21 -26.78
C LYS A 405 1.18 10.76 -26.65
N THR A 406 0.86 9.99 -25.62
CA THR A 406 -0.52 9.55 -25.40
C THR A 406 -1.41 10.70 -24.99
N ILE A 407 -1.00 11.56 -24.04
CA ILE A 407 -1.77 12.74 -23.63
C ILE A 407 -2.02 13.67 -24.82
N ALA A 408 -1.03 13.89 -25.69
CA ALA A 408 -1.16 14.74 -26.87
C ALA A 408 -2.24 14.28 -27.88
N LEU A 409 -2.71 13.04 -27.80
CA LEU A 409 -3.83 12.55 -28.63
C LEU A 409 -5.19 13.03 -28.15
N PHE A 410 -5.27 13.58 -26.95
CA PHE A 410 -6.51 14.04 -26.30
C PHE A 410 -6.57 15.57 -26.16
N GLU A 411 -5.58 16.32 -26.69
CA GLU A 411 -5.50 17.79 -26.62
C GLU A 411 -6.52 18.54 -27.53
#